data_b919593eed93cd21dd6d166623f366a2
#
_entry.id   b919593eed93cd21dd6d166623f366a2
#
_cell.length_a   1.000
_cell.length_b   1.000
_cell.length_c   1.000
_cell.angle_alpha   90.00
_cell.angle_beta   90.00
_cell.angle_gamma   90.00
#
_symmetry.space_group_name_H-M   'P 1'
#
loop_
_entity.id
_entity.type
_entity.pdbx_description
1 polymer ?
#
loop_
_entity_poly.entity_id
_entity_poly.type
_entity_poly.pdbx_seq_one_letter_code
_entity_poly.pdbx_strand_id
1 'polypeptide(L)'
;MTQYDYIIIGAGSAGCVVANRLTEDAETTVLLLEAGNPANKPEIQTPLDWTKLWCTEVDWAYFTEEEPYINNRKIYCPRGKVLGGSSSINAMIYIRGNRRDFDQWQELGNPGWSYQDVLPYFKKSENQQRGASQFHGVGGALSVTDPIAPAVTSQRFVEAAVAMGYSNNPDFNGEQQEGAGLYQLTIKDGKRHSTAAAFLLPILNRPNLTTTTEALVTRLLFEGTRTVGVEYMHEGKTHQVFVNQEVILSAGAFDSPKLLMLSGIGSPEHLQALGIPVVVDLPGVGQNLQDHLASPVAHQATQDLQPAVTSNIAEAGLFLHTESNLDAAPDIQLFFGPVLWAPPAYARPGSGFASTPCLNHPESRGSVSLRSASPNDSPVIRLNYLQSESDVQKLVAGIKIIRQLFNSNAFDEFRGEEVAPGADVTSDEALQAYVREVCDTVYHPVGTCKMGTDPMAVVDPELRVYGVDGLRVVDASIMPNITTGNTNAPTIMIGEKAADLIKAVARVPQQASVISS
;
A
#
# COMPACT_ATOMS: atom_id res chain seq x y z
N MET A 1 -31.53 13.72 -13.22
CA MET A 1 -30.39 12.78 -13.00
C MET A 1 -29.60 13.36 -11.82
N THR A 2 -29.17 12.53 -10.88
CA THR A 2 -28.35 13.00 -9.75
C THR A 2 -26.96 13.30 -10.29
N GLN A 3 -26.40 14.45 -9.97
CA GLN A 3 -25.14 14.95 -10.47
C GLN A 3 -24.31 15.48 -9.28
N TYR A 4 -23.01 15.20 -9.28
CA TYR A 4 -22.04 15.65 -8.28
C TYR A 4 -20.89 16.38 -8.95
N ASP A 5 -20.19 17.22 -8.21
CA ASP A 5 -19.00 17.87 -8.76
C ASP A 5 -17.85 16.85 -8.91
N TYR A 6 -17.71 15.95 -7.93
CA TYR A 6 -16.73 14.88 -7.98
C TYR A 6 -17.35 13.54 -7.62
N ILE A 7 -16.91 12.48 -8.32
CA ILE A 7 -17.21 11.09 -7.98
C ILE A 7 -15.87 10.42 -7.63
N ILE A 8 -15.77 9.88 -6.41
CA ILE A 8 -14.58 9.15 -5.93
C ILE A 8 -14.91 7.66 -5.93
N ILE A 9 -14.09 6.86 -6.59
CA ILE A 9 -14.25 5.42 -6.69
C ILE A 9 -13.24 4.74 -5.78
N GLY A 10 -13.73 4.11 -4.70
CA GLY A 10 -12.94 3.45 -3.66
C GLY A 10 -12.73 4.34 -2.43
N ALA A 11 -13.24 3.90 -1.29
CA ALA A 11 -13.04 4.53 0.02
C ALA A 11 -11.82 3.94 0.74
N GLY A 12 -10.72 3.73 0.03
CA GLY A 12 -9.44 3.26 0.55
C GLY A 12 -8.60 4.39 1.18
N SER A 13 -7.29 4.13 1.30
CA SER A 13 -6.34 5.03 1.97
C SER A 13 -6.31 6.43 1.36
N ALA A 14 -6.31 6.55 0.03
CA ALA A 14 -6.34 7.86 -0.63
C ALA A 14 -7.78 8.41 -0.77
N GLY A 15 -8.75 7.58 -1.16
CA GLY A 15 -10.12 8.05 -1.42
C GLY A 15 -10.79 8.67 -0.20
N CYS A 16 -10.58 8.13 1.01
CA CYS A 16 -11.05 8.73 2.26
C CYS A 16 -10.47 10.13 2.49
N VAL A 17 -9.18 10.32 2.17
CA VAL A 17 -8.50 11.62 2.29
C VAL A 17 -9.07 12.61 1.30
N VAL A 18 -9.18 12.24 0.02
CA VAL A 18 -9.72 13.11 -1.03
C VAL A 18 -11.15 13.52 -0.72
N ALA A 19 -12.00 12.58 -0.29
CA ALA A 19 -13.38 12.89 0.12
C ALA A 19 -13.43 13.91 1.27
N ASN A 20 -12.57 13.73 2.29
CA ASN A 20 -12.46 14.66 3.41
C ASN A 20 -12.08 16.07 2.93
N ARG A 21 -11.03 16.16 2.11
CA ARG A 21 -10.46 17.44 1.70
C ARG A 21 -11.31 18.19 0.70
N LEU A 22 -11.97 17.52 -0.24
CA LEU A 22 -12.85 18.17 -1.22
C LEU A 22 -14.13 18.72 -0.55
N THR A 23 -14.67 18.01 0.42
CA THR A 23 -15.91 18.43 1.13
C THR A 23 -15.67 19.44 2.25
N GLU A 24 -14.44 19.93 2.45
CA GLU A 24 -14.15 21.11 3.29
C GLU A 24 -14.83 22.37 2.73
N ASP A 25 -14.94 22.46 1.42
CA ASP A 25 -15.75 23.48 0.74
C ASP A 25 -17.20 22.99 0.69
N ALA A 26 -18.10 23.70 1.36
CA ALA A 26 -19.51 23.32 1.47
C ALA A 26 -20.28 23.36 0.13
N GLU A 27 -19.80 24.12 -0.84
CA GLU A 27 -20.38 24.21 -2.19
C GLU A 27 -19.96 23.05 -3.10
N THR A 28 -18.90 22.32 -2.74
CA THR A 28 -18.40 21.19 -3.51
C THR A 28 -19.12 19.89 -3.13
N THR A 29 -19.85 19.30 -4.05
CA THR A 29 -20.61 18.07 -3.84
C THR A 29 -19.79 16.83 -4.25
N VAL A 30 -19.71 15.82 -3.37
CA VAL A 30 -18.92 14.61 -3.58
C VAL A 30 -19.77 13.36 -3.39
N LEU A 31 -19.69 12.44 -4.34
CA LEU A 31 -20.15 11.06 -4.19
C LEU A 31 -18.94 10.14 -4.00
N LEU A 32 -18.91 9.39 -2.90
CA LEU A 32 -17.92 8.37 -2.62
C LEU A 32 -18.56 6.99 -2.75
N LEU A 33 -18.05 6.17 -3.68
CA LEU A 33 -18.51 4.81 -3.95
C LEU A 33 -17.49 3.79 -3.42
N GLU A 34 -17.95 2.85 -2.59
CA GLU A 34 -17.11 1.76 -2.05
C GLU A 34 -17.77 0.41 -2.36
N ALA A 35 -16.99 -0.51 -2.92
CA ALA A 35 -17.48 -1.85 -3.25
C ALA A 35 -17.74 -2.73 -2.02
N GLY A 36 -17.03 -2.47 -0.94
CA GLY A 36 -17.15 -3.19 0.33
C GLY A 36 -18.22 -2.61 1.25
N ASN A 37 -18.31 -3.23 2.43
CA ASN A 37 -19.28 -2.88 3.46
C ASN A 37 -18.76 -1.77 4.40
N PRO A 38 -19.62 -1.23 5.28
CA PRO A 38 -19.19 -0.42 6.41
C PRO A 38 -18.26 -1.22 7.34
N ALA A 39 -17.19 -0.62 7.86
CA ALA A 39 -16.15 -1.26 8.69
C ALA A 39 -16.64 -1.67 10.09
N ASN A 40 -17.65 -2.55 10.16
CA ASN A 40 -18.37 -2.91 11.39
C ASN A 40 -17.81 -4.14 12.12
N LYS A 41 -16.82 -4.87 11.55
CA LYS A 41 -16.23 -6.04 12.20
C LYS A 41 -15.41 -5.63 13.43
N PRO A 42 -15.59 -6.27 14.59
CA PRO A 42 -14.80 -5.98 15.81
C PRO A 42 -13.30 -6.19 15.61
N GLU A 43 -12.91 -7.19 14.81
CA GLU A 43 -11.52 -7.51 14.50
C GLU A 43 -10.79 -6.37 13.79
N ILE A 44 -11.51 -5.53 13.05
CA ILE A 44 -10.92 -4.32 12.45
C ILE A 44 -10.38 -3.38 13.53
N GLN A 45 -11.05 -3.28 14.68
CA GLN A 45 -10.68 -2.39 15.77
C GLN A 45 -9.53 -2.92 16.64
N THR A 46 -9.32 -4.26 16.65
CA THR A 46 -8.33 -4.92 17.50
C THR A 46 -7.00 -5.06 16.76
N PRO A 47 -5.92 -4.38 17.18
CA PRO A 47 -4.65 -4.42 16.46
C PRO A 47 -4.10 -5.83 16.24
N LEU A 48 -4.20 -6.72 17.22
CA LEU A 48 -3.69 -8.09 17.15
C LEU A 48 -4.45 -8.95 16.12
N ASP A 49 -5.67 -8.60 15.77
CA ASP A 49 -6.59 -9.46 15.01
C ASP A 49 -6.56 -9.21 13.49
N TRP A 50 -5.63 -8.42 12.97
CA TRP A 50 -5.61 -8.07 11.55
C TRP A 50 -5.52 -9.28 10.60
N THR A 51 -4.85 -10.36 11.01
CA THR A 51 -4.78 -11.60 10.21
C THR A 51 -6.10 -12.36 10.15
N LYS A 52 -7.01 -12.15 11.13
CA LYS A 52 -8.35 -12.75 11.13
C LYS A 52 -9.31 -12.12 10.11
N LEU A 53 -8.91 -11.00 9.50
CA LEU A 53 -9.69 -10.32 8.48
C LEU A 53 -9.49 -10.91 7.09
N TRP A 54 -8.45 -11.71 6.90
CA TRP A 54 -8.11 -12.33 5.63
C TRP A 54 -9.14 -13.36 5.18
N CYS A 55 -9.38 -13.44 3.89
CA CYS A 55 -10.37 -14.34 3.28
C CYS A 55 -11.78 -14.21 3.89
N THR A 56 -12.13 -13.02 4.42
CA THR A 56 -13.47 -12.70 4.91
C THR A 56 -14.18 -11.73 3.96
N GLU A 57 -15.41 -11.34 4.27
CA GLU A 57 -16.20 -10.41 3.46
C GLU A 57 -15.59 -8.99 3.35
N VAL A 58 -14.62 -8.64 4.20
CA VAL A 58 -13.89 -7.37 4.16
C VAL A 58 -12.60 -7.43 3.33
N ASP A 59 -12.38 -8.54 2.63
CA ASP A 59 -11.21 -8.80 1.82
C ASP A 59 -11.61 -9.25 0.41
N TRP A 60 -10.96 -8.68 -0.62
CA TRP A 60 -11.13 -9.14 -2.00
C TRP A 60 -10.60 -10.55 -2.24
N ALA A 61 -9.67 -11.01 -1.38
CA ALA A 61 -9.05 -12.33 -1.43
C ALA A 61 -8.47 -12.68 -2.82
N TYR A 62 -7.69 -11.78 -3.40
CA TYR A 62 -7.06 -12.02 -4.68
C TYR A 62 -5.94 -13.06 -4.59
N PHE A 63 -5.68 -13.72 -5.72
CA PHE A 63 -4.53 -14.61 -5.91
C PHE A 63 -3.83 -14.24 -7.21
N THR A 64 -2.51 -14.40 -7.23
CA THR A 64 -1.75 -14.33 -8.47
C THR A 64 -2.06 -15.51 -9.39
N GLU A 65 -1.66 -15.40 -10.66
CA GLU A 65 -1.44 -16.59 -11.48
C GLU A 65 -0.26 -17.41 -10.92
N GLU A 66 0.04 -18.54 -11.54
CA GLU A 66 1.23 -19.31 -11.18
C GLU A 66 2.49 -18.47 -11.44
N GLU A 67 3.33 -18.34 -10.42
CA GLU A 67 4.54 -17.53 -10.43
C GLU A 67 5.77 -18.42 -10.73
N PRO A 68 6.34 -18.37 -11.93
CA PRO A 68 7.30 -19.38 -12.41
C PRO A 68 8.63 -19.41 -11.63
N TYR A 69 9.06 -18.26 -11.10
CA TYR A 69 10.34 -18.15 -10.39
C TYR A 69 10.26 -18.55 -8.91
N ILE A 70 9.07 -18.87 -8.41
CA ILE A 70 8.81 -19.32 -7.04
C ILE A 70 8.06 -20.67 -7.03
N ASN A 71 8.52 -21.61 -7.86
CA ASN A 71 8.02 -22.99 -7.94
C ASN A 71 6.54 -23.08 -8.40
N ASN A 72 6.08 -22.17 -9.26
CA ASN A 72 4.72 -22.08 -9.78
C ASN A 72 3.65 -21.93 -8.68
N ARG A 73 4.01 -21.38 -7.52
CA ARG A 73 3.02 -21.09 -6.47
C ARG A 73 2.12 -19.93 -6.88
N LYS A 74 0.90 -19.94 -6.39
CA LYS A 74 -0.01 -18.80 -6.40
C LYS A 74 0.08 -18.09 -5.05
N ILE A 75 0.24 -16.78 -5.09
CA ILE A 75 0.37 -15.95 -3.90
C ILE A 75 -0.99 -15.32 -3.57
N TYR A 76 -1.39 -15.44 -2.32
CA TYR A 76 -2.56 -14.76 -1.80
C TYR A 76 -2.28 -13.28 -1.55
N CYS A 77 -3.09 -12.40 -2.11
CA CYS A 77 -2.94 -10.95 -2.08
C CYS A 77 -4.15 -10.29 -1.43
N PRO A 78 -4.22 -10.18 -0.10
CA PRO A 78 -5.33 -9.53 0.59
C PRO A 78 -5.44 -8.04 0.21
N ARG A 79 -6.66 -7.59 -0.10
CA ARG A 79 -6.99 -6.18 -0.36
C ARG A 79 -8.30 -5.83 0.32
N GLY A 80 -8.31 -4.74 1.09
CA GLY A 80 -9.50 -4.35 1.83
C GLY A 80 -10.69 -4.06 0.91
N LYS A 81 -11.82 -4.73 1.18
CA LYS A 81 -13.13 -4.53 0.57
C LYS A 81 -14.09 -3.99 1.63
N VAL A 82 -13.84 -2.76 2.04
CA VAL A 82 -14.45 -2.17 3.23
C VAL A 82 -14.12 -0.67 3.28
N LEU A 83 -14.90 0.15 3.96
CA LEU A 83 -14.53 1.54 4.25
C LEU A 83 -13.13 1.62 4.89
N GLY A 84 -12.26 2.45 4.34
CA GLY A 84 -10.85 2.54 4.68
C GLY A 84 -9.95 1.62 3.83
N GLY A 85 -10.55 0.74 3.01
CA GLY A 85 -9.82 -0.19 2.16
C GLY A 85 -8.77 -0.98 2.93
N SER A 86 -7.58 -1.16 2.36
CA SER A 86 -6.49 -1.91 3.00
C SER A 86 -6.00 -1.28 4.31
N SER A 87 -6.23 0.02 4.58
CA SER A 87 -5.92 0.61 5.89
C SER A 87 -6.76 0.02 7.04
N SER A 88 -7.92 -0.56 6.72
CA SER A 88 -8.80 -1.23 7.69
C SER A 88 -8.40 -2.68 7.99
N ILE A 89 -7.48 -3.28 7.20
CA ILE A 89 -7.04 -4.67 7.37
C ILE A 89 -5.52 -4.86 7.49
N ASN A 90 -4.71 -3.78 7.41
CA ASN A 90 -3.25 -3.82 7.47
C ASN A 90 -2.70 -4.00 8.90
N ALA A 91 -1.37 -4.16 9.01
CA ALA A 91 -0.65 -4.26 10.29
C ALA A 91 -0.33 -2.89 10.94
N MET A 92 -0.92 -1.79 10.49
CA MET A 92 -0.87 -0.44 11.08
C MET A 92 0.52 0.20 11.20
N ILE A 93 1.56 -0.35 10.61
CA ILE A 93 2.91 0.24 10.63
C ILE A 93 2.90 1.58 9.88
N TYR A 94 3.46 2.63 10.51
CA TYR A 94 3.59 3.95 9.90
C TYR A 94 5.03 4.19 9.43
N ILE A 95 5.25 4.01 8.15
CA ILE A 95 6.50 4.31 7.43
C ILE A 95 6.15 5.15 6.21
N ARG A 96 6.90 6.24 5.99
CA ARG A 96 6.67 7.19 4.88
C ARG A 96 7.40 6.84 3.59
N GLY A 97 8.40 5.98 3.66
CA GLY A 97 9.41 5.82 2.63
C GLY A 97 10.69 6.58 2.95
N ASN A 98 11.71 6.40 2.14
CA ASN A 98 12.96 7.14 2.22
C ASN A 98 12.86 8.44 1.40
N ARG A 99 13.61 9.47 1.79
CA ARG A 99 13.68 10.71 1.00
C ARG A 99 14.13 10.47 -0.45
N ARG A 100 15.02 9.51 -0.66
CA ARG A 100 15.53 9.13 -1.99
C ARG A 100 14.44 8.59 -2.91
N ASP A 101 13.41 7.93 -2.38
CA ASP A 101 12.29 7.42 -3.18
C ASP A 101 11.57 8.57 -3.89
N PHE A 102 11.26 9.64 -3.15
CA PHE A 102 10.54 10.79 -3.67
C PHE A 102 11.42 11.68 -4.57
N ASP A 103 12.69 11.86 -4.21
CA ASP A 103 13.63 12.58 -5.06
C ASP A 103 13.81 11.85 -6.40
N GLN A 104 13.85 10.51 -6.39
CA GLN A 104 13.84 9.68 -7.60
C GLN A 104 12.53 9.83 -8.40
N TRP A 105 11.36 9.94 -7.75
CA TRP A 105 10.12 10.20 -8.48
C TRP A 105 10.21 11.51 -9.26
N GLN A 106 10.78 12.56 -8.68
CA GLN A 106 11.02 13.82 -9.38
C GLN A 106 12.00 13.65 -10.54
N GLU A 107 13.11 12.94 -10.34
CA GLU A 107 14.13 12.67 -11.38
C GLU A 107 13.55 11.88 -12.56
N LEU A 108 12.55 11.03 -12.33
CA LEU A 108 11.80 10.32 -13.36
C LEU A 108 10.81 11.19 -14.16
N GLY A 109 10.87 12.52 -14.00
CA GLY A 109 10.06 13.46 -14.76
C GLY A 109 8.76 13.88 -14.07
N ASN A 110 8.67 13.76 -12.75
CA ASN A 110 7.49 14.16 -11.98
C ASN A 110 7.81 15.40 -11.10
N PRO A 111 7.81 16.61 -11.65
CA PRO A 111 8.09 17.83 -10.88
C PRO A 111 7.06 18.01 -9.75
N GLY A 112 7.54 18.47 -8.60
CA GLY A 112 6.71 18.64 -7.40
C GLY A 112 6.51 17.37 -6.58
N TRP A 113 7.22 16.27 -6.88
CA TRP A 113 7.16 15.01 -6.14
C TRP A 113 8.46 14.67 -5.40
N SER A 114 9.41 15.63 -5.24
CA SER A 114 10.57 15.42 -4.37
C SER A 114 10.16 15.27 -2.90
N TYR A 115 11.08 14.77 -2.07
CA TYR A 115 10.82 14.67 -0.63
C TYR A 115 10.43 16.01 0.00
N GLN A 116 11.08 17.09 -0.42
CA GLN A 116 10.77 18.44 0.05
C GLN A 116 9.33 18.86 -0.30
N ASP A 117 8.85 18.47 -1.48
CA ASP A 117 7.49 18.80 -1.95
C ASP A 117 6.42 17.98 -1.24
N VAL A 118 6.72 16.72 -0.88
CA VAL A 118 5.71 15.81 -0.28
C VAL A 118 5.71 15.81 1.26
N LEU A 119 6.81 16.20 1.91
CA LEU A 119 6.90 16.28 3.37
C LEU A 119 5.77 17.12 4.02
N PRO A 120 5.38 18.29 3.47
CA PRO A 120 4.25 19.04 4.01
C PRO A 120 2.93 18.26 4.07
N TYR A 121 2.69 17.35 3.11
CA TYR A 121 1.48 16.53 3.06
C TYR A 121 1.51 15.38 4.08
N PHE A 122 2.67 14.78 4.33
CA PHE A 122 2.84 13.86 5.44
C PHE A 122 2.54 14.55 6.78
N LYS A 123 3.09 15.74 7.00
CA LYS A 123 2.86 16.53 8.21
C LYS A 123 1.39 17.00 8.34
N LYS A 124 0.72 17.32 7.24
CA LYS A 124 -0.69 17.74 7.20
C LYS A 124 -1.63 16.62 7.65
N SER A 125 -1.35 15.38 7.26
CA SER A 125 -2.17 14.22 7.61
C SER A 125 -1.97 13.73 9.06
N GLU A 126 -0.80 13.98 9.64
CA GLU A 126 -0.30 13.36 10.87
C GLU A 126 -0.70 14.12 12.14
N ASN A 127 -1.08 13.36 13.16
CA ASN A 127 -1.11 13.82 14.55
C ASN A 127 -0.11 12.97 15.36
N GLN A 128 1.15 13.42 15.37
CA GLN A 128 2.27 12.72 15.99
C GLN A 128 2.20 12.81 17.51
N GLN A 129 2.19 11.66 18.20
CA GLN A 129 2.15 11.59 19.66
C GLN A 129 3.37 12.26 20.33
N ARG A 130 4.54 12.19 19.70
CA ARG A 130 5.79 12.77 20.20
C ARG A 130 5.89 14.27 20.02
N GLY A 131 4.90 14.90 19.36
CA GLY A 131 4.88 16.34 19.10
C GLY A 131 5.39 16.72 17.71
N ALA A 132 5.30 18.02 17.42
CA ALA A 132 5.75 18.59 16.14
C ALA A 132 7.28 18.68 16.06
N SER A 133 7.83 18.48 14.85
CA SER A 133 9.25 18.69 14.56
C SER A 133 9.44 19.18 13.12
N GLN A 134 10.68 19.29 12.67
CA GLN A 134 10.94 19.55 11.24
C GLN A 134 10.37 18.43 10.34
N PHE A 135 10.28 17.18 10.84
CA PHE A 135 9.76 16.04 10.10
C PHE A 135 8.30 15.71 10.42
N HIS A 136 7.77 16.09 11.58
CA HIS A 136 6.48 15.66 12.09
C HIS A 136 5.47 16.78 12.25
N GLY A 137 4.18 16.44 12.01
CA GLY A 137 3.03 17.30 12.21
C GLY A 137 2.21 16.90 13.43
N VAL A 138 1.43 17.85 13.94
CA VAL A 138 0.40 17.63 14.97
C VAL A 138 -0.91 18.25 14.52
N GLY A 139 -2.03 17.74 15.04
CA GLY A 139 -3.36 18.23 14.68
C GLY A 139 -3.90 17.71 13.35
N GLY A 140 -3.16 16.88 12.61
CA GLY A 140 -3.68 16.15 11.47
C GLY A 140 -4.68 15.08 11.89
N ALA A 141 -5.40 14.53 10.92
CA ALA A 141 -6.48 13.58 11.19
C ALA A 141 -5.98 12.21 11.68
N LEU A 142 -4.82 11.75 11.17
CA LEU A 142 -4.28 10.41 11.43
C LEU A 142 -3.40 10.39 12.68
N SER A 143 -3.80 9.67 13.72
CA SER A 143 -2.95 9.44 14.88
C SER A 143 -1.78 8.53 14.53
N VAL A 144 -0.58 8.94 14.91
CA VAL A 144 0.67 8.18 14.83
C VAL A 144 1.26 8.09 16.23
N THR A 145 1.37 6.87 16.75
CA THR A 145 1.69 6.63 18.16
C THR A 145 2.80 5.60 18.32
N ASP A 146 3.47 5.63 19.45
CA ASP A 146 4.37 4.56 19.85
C ASP A 146 3.57 3.30 20.22
N PRO A 147 4.16 2.09 20.11
CA PRO A 147 3.51 0.87 20.57
C PRO A 147 3.25 0.95 22.10
N ILE A 148 2.04 0.53 22.53
CA ILE A 148 1.61 0.69 23.92
C ILE A 148 2.33 -0.31 24.85
N ALA A 149 2.48 -1.56 24.41
CA ALA A 149 3.08 -2.62 25.21
C ALA A 149 3.88 -3.57 24.31
N PRO A 150 5.03 -3.12 23.77
CA PRO A 150 5.85 -3.96 22.92
C PRO A 150 6.42 -5.14 23.72
N ALA A 151 6.50 -6.30 23.09
CA ALA A 151 7.04 -7.51 23.67
C ALA A 151 8.54 -7.33 24.05
N VAL A 152 8.98 -8.01 25.09
CA VAL A 152 10.41 -8.01 25.49
C VAL A 152 11.30 -8.48 24.34
N THR A 153 10.88 -9.50 23.58
CA THR A 153 11.65 -9.99 22.43
C THR A 153 11.81 -8.96 21.33
N SER A 154 10.84 -8.04 21.15
CA SER A 154 10.97 -6.90 20.22
C SER A 154 12.04 -5.90 20.67
N GLN A 155 12.17 -5.68 21.98
CA GLN A 155 13.26 -4.87 22.54
C GLN A 155 14.61 -5.59 22.40
N ARG A 156 14.65 -6.91 22.64
CA ARG A 156 15.86 -7.73 22.42
C ARG A 156 16.34 -7.71 20.98
N PHE A 157 15.42 -7.67 20.01
CA PHE A 157 15.77 -7.52 18.60
C PHE A 157 16.53 -6.20 18.33
N VAL A 158 16.03 -5.10 18.88
CA VAL A 158 16.71 -3.79 18.75
C VAL A 158 18.08 -3.81 19.45
N GLU A 159 18.16 -4.36 20.67
CA GLU A 159 19.41 -4.50 21.42
C GLU A 159 20.44 -5.35 20.66
N ALA A 160 20.00 -6.47 20.07
CA ALA A 160 20.87 -7.33 19.24
C ALA A 160 21.42 -6.58 18.03
N ALA A 161 20.58 -5.82 17.33
CA ALA A 161 21.01 -5.04 16.18
C ALA A 161 22.03 -3.95 16.58
N VAL A 162 21.80 -3.26 17.68
CA VAL A 162 22.73 -2.25 18.21
C VAL A 162 24.05 -2.87 18.63
N ALA A 163 24.03 -4.05 19.26
CA ALA A 163 25.24 -4.78 19.63
C ALA A 163 26.04 -5.26 18.40
N MET A 164 25.39 -5.45 17.25
CA MET A 164 26.04 -5.76 15.97
C MET A 164 26.56 -4.51 15.24
N GLY A 165 26.37 -3.30 15.79
CA GLY A 165 26.88 -2.06 15.22
C GLY A 165 25.87 -1.27 14.38
N TYR A 166 24.62 -1.71 14.26
CA TYR A 166 23.56 -0.91 13.65
C TYR A 166 23.13 0.24 14.57
N SER A 167 22.73 1.37 14.00
CA SER A 167 22.25 2.51 14.76
C SER A 167 20.96 2.18 15.51
N ASN A 168 20.83 2.64 16.75
CA ASN A 168 19.52 2.70 17.40
C ASN A 168 18.72 3.83 16.75
N ASN A 169 17.61 3.50 16.11
CA ASN A 169 16.76 4.46 15.43
C ASN A 169 15.36 4.49 16.05
N PRO A 170 15.06 5.46 16.90
CA PRO A 170 13.74 5.58 17.50
C PRO A 170 12.68 6.16 16.54
N ASP A 171 13.09 6.64 15.36
CA ASP A 171 12.21 7.36 14.43
C ASP A 171 12.60 7.12 12.96
N PHE A 172 12.02 6.11 12.34
CA PHE A 172 12.24 5.78 10.93
C PHE A 172 11.71 6.82 9.94
N ASN A 173 10.92 7.78 10.42
CA ASN A 173 10.34 8.86 9.60
C ASN A 173 11.02 10.22 9.85
N GLY A 174 12.13 10.21 10.58
CA GLY A 174 12.93 11.37 10.94
C GLY A 174 14.02 11.71 9.95
N GLU A 175 15.19 12.09 10.46
CA GLU A 175 16.34 12.48 9.64
C GLU A 175 16.96 11.32 8.87
N GLN A 176 17.03 10.15 9.52
CA GLN A 176 17.59 8.91 8.98
C GLN A 176 16.56 7.80 9.09
N GLN A 177 16.55 6.90 8.11
CA GLN A 177 15.70 5.73 8.13
C GLN A 177 16.46 4.47 8.57
N GLU A 178 17.78 4.42 8.34
CA GLU A 178 18.65 3.30 8.67
C GLU A 178 18.71 3.08 10.19
N GLY A 179 18.88 1.82 10.58
CA GLY A 179 19.00 1.40 11.97
C GLY A 179 17.82 0.59 12.47
N ALA A 180 17.88 0.17 13.74
CA ALA A 180 16.90 -0.67 14.41
C ALA A 180 16.07 0.11 15.42
N GLY A 181 14.77 -0.17 15.47
CA GLY A 181 13.84 0.48 16.38
C GLY A 181 12.48 -0.19 16.44
N LEU A 182 11.62 0.30 17.32
CA LEU A 182 10.21 -0.06 17.35
C LEU A 182 9.44 0.79 16.32
N TYR A 183 8.47 0.18 15.64
CA TYR A 183 7.64 0.91 14.70
C TYR A 183 6.65 1.83 15.41
N GLN A 184 6.45 3.01 14.85
CA GLN A 184 5.26 3.81 15.15
C GLN A 184 4.05 3.28 14.37
N LEU A 185 2.87 3.40 14.96
CA LEU A 185 1.66 2.74 14.50
C LEU A 185 0.52 3.73 14.29
N THR A 186 -0.36 3.42 13.34
CA THR A 186 -1.64 4.13 13.15
C THR A 186 -2.68 3.55 14.11
N ILE A 187 -2.49 3.84 15.40
CA ILE A 187 -3.35 3.40 16.52
C ILE A 187 -3.81 4.65 17.29
N LYS A 188 -5.04 4.64 17.76
CA LYS A 188 -5.61 5.64 18.65
C LYS A 188 -6.42 4.94 19.75
N ASP A 189 -6.15 5.29 21.01
CA ASP A 189 -6.84 4.73 22.17
C ASP A 189 -6.85 3.17 22.18
N GLY A 190 -5.72 2.55 21.81
CA GLY A 190 -5.56 1.10 21.73
C GLY A 190 -6.27 0.41 20.58
N LYS A 191 -6.85 1.16 19.63
CA LYS A 191 -7.58 0.65 18.46
C LYS A 191 -6.91 1.08 17.17
N ARG A 192 -7.09 0.28 16.10
CA ARG A 192 -6.72 0.68 14.74
C ARG A 192 -7.31 2.06 14.40
N HIS A 193 -6.49 2.95 13.87
CA HIS A 193 -6.91 4.24 13.34
C HIS A 193 -6.73 4.24 11.81
N SER A 194 -7.66 3.53 11.12
CA SER A 194 -7.68 3.45 9.65
C SER A 194 -7.99 4.81 9.02
N THR A 195 -7.83 4.94 7.71
CA THR A 195 -8.23 6.16 6.99
C THR A 195 -9.74 6.40 7.04
N ALA A 196 -10.56 5.35 7.13
CA ALA A 196 -11.98 5.53 7.43
C ALA A 196 -12.17 6.21 8.79
N ALA A 197 -11.53 5.70 9.85
CA ALA A 197 -11.66 6.25 11.20
C ALA A 197 -11.09 7.68 11.30
N ALA A 198 -9.98 7.96 10.61
CA ALA A 198 -9.29 9.24 10.66
C ALA A 198 -9.95 10.33 9.80
N PHE A 199 -10.33 10.00 8.58
CA PHE A 199 -10.73 11.00 7.58
C PHE A 199 -12.21 10.94 7.20
N LEU A 200 -12.84 9.75 7.15
CA LEU A 200 -14.19 9.60 6.59
C LEU A 200 -15.29 9.64 7.65
N LEU A 201 -15.20 8.80 8.70
CA LEU A 201 -16.26 8.70 9.71
C LEU A 201 -16.57 10.05 10.39
N PRO A 202 -15.58 10.93 10.67
CA PRO A 202 -15.85 12.24 11.26
C PRO A 202 -16.67 13.19 10.37
N ILE A 203 -16.73 12.93 9.07
CA ILE A 203 -17.36 13.82 8.08
C ILE A 203 -18.61 13.23 7.40
N LEU A 204 -19.04 12.02 7.76
CA LEU A 204 -20.20 11.36 7.12
C LEU A 204 -21.48 12.20 7.17
N ASN A 205 -21.60 13.11 8.13
CA ASN A 205 -22.76 13.99 8.28
C ASN A 205 -22.63 15.32 7.51
N ARG A 206 -21.58 15.53 6.73
CA ARG A 206 -21.47 16.72 5.86
C ARG A 206 -22.56 16.65 4.78
N PRO A 207 -23.35 17.72 4.59
CA PRO A 207 -24.49 17.69 3.65
C PRO A 207 -24.05 17.57 2.18
N ASN A 208 -22.82 17.93 1.88
CA ASN A 208 -22.20 17.88 0.55
C ASN A 208 -21.42 16.58 0.28
N LEU A 209 -21.45 15.60 1.20
CA LEU A 209 -20.88 14.26 1.02
C LEU A 209 -21.98 13.21 0.98
N THR A 210 -22.01 12.43 -0.09
CA THR A 210 -22.79 11.18 -0.18
C THR A 210 -21.82 10.01 -0.20
N THR A 211 -22.00 9.04 0.69
CA THR A 211 -21.20 7.80 0.71
C THR A 211 -22.13 6.60 0.47
N THR A 212 -21.80 5.77 -0.53
CA THR A 212 -22.54 4.53 -0.83
C THR A 212 -21.57 3.37 -0.74
N THR A 213 -21.85 2.45 0.18
CA THR A 213 -21.13 1.17 0.32
C THR A 213 -21.83 0.06 -0.46
N GLU A 214 -21.19 -1.09 -0.63
CA GLU A 214 -21.68 -2.22 -1.43
C GLU A 214 -22.04 -1.78 -2.88
N ALA A 215 -21.32 -0.75 -3.36
CA ALA A 215 -21.48 -0.12 -4.67
C ALA A 215 -20.26 -0.42 -5.55
N LEU A 216 -20.34 -1.50 -6.32
CA LEU A 216 -19.28 -1.90 -7.24
C LEU A 216 -19.35 -1.09 -8.52
N VAL A 217 -18.40 -0.19 -8.76
CA VAL A 217 -18.27 0.52 -10.03
C VAL A 217 -17.83 -0.46 -11.11
N THR A 218 -18.58 -0.51 -12.21
CA THR A 218 -18.41 -1.48 -13.29
C THR A 218 -17.73 -0.89 -14.52
N ARG A 219 -17.94 0.41 -14.78
CA ARG A 219 -17.27 1.14 -15.86
C ARG A 219 -17.40 2.65 -15.70
N LEU A 220 -16.53 3.36 -16.38
CA LEU A 220 -16.60 4.81 -16.60
C LEU A 220 -17.52 5.10 -17.80
N LEU A 221 -18.19 6.25 -17.79
CA LEU A 221 -19.05 6.73 -18.88
C LEU A 221 -18.37 7.90 -19.58
N PHE A 222 -18.38 7.88 -20.92
CA PHE A 222 -17.66 8.86 -21.74
C PHE A 222 -18.57 9.58 -22.75
N GLU A 223 -18.23 10.84 -23.01
CA GLU A 223 -18.62 11.61 -24.19
C GLU A 223 -17.33 11.95 -24.96
N GLY A 224 -17.08 11.23 -26.07
CA GLY A 224 -15.76 11.22 -26.71
C GLY A 224 -14.70 10.68 -25.77
N THR A 225 -13.69 11.48 -25.43
CA THR A 225 -12.65 11.16 -24.44
C THR A 225 -12.88 11.80 -23.07
N ARG A 226 -13.98 12.55 -22.88
CA ARG A 226 -14.32 13.14 -21.59
C ARG A 226 -15.11 12.15 -20.74
N THR A 227 -14.66 11.91 -19.53
CA THR A 227 -15.39 11.15 -18.52
C THR A 227 -16.55 12.01 -18.00
N VAL A 228 -17.78 11.50 -18.12
CA VAL A 228 -19.00 12.21 -17.73
C VAL A 228 -19.73 11.56 -16.56
N GLY A 229 -19.27 10.39 -16.10
CA GLY A 229 -19.89 9.70 -14.98
C GLY A 229 -19.40 8.27 -14.82
N VAL A 230 -20.12 7.50 -14.02
CA VAL A 230 -19.82 6.09 -13.76
C VAL A 230 -21.10 5.25 -13.77
N GLU A 231 -20.93 3.97 -14.07
CA GLU A 231 -21.93 2.94 -13.86
C GLU A 231 -21.49 2.05 -12.70
N TYR A 232 -22.42 1.72 -11.82
CA TYR A 232 -22.15 0.88 -10.66
C TYR A 232 -23.31 -0.05 -10.33
N MET A 233 -23.01 -1.18 -9.72
CA MET A 233 -23.97 -2.13 -9.17
C MET A 233 -24.17 -1.86 -7.68
N HIS A 234 -25.42 -1.73 -7.26
CA HIS A 234 -25.84 -1.59 -5.86
C HIS A 234 -27.19 -2.27 -5.66
N GLU A 235 -27.33 -3.07 -4.59
CA GLU A 235 -28.56 -3.84 -4.30
C GLU A 235 -29.06 -4.68 -5.49
N GLY A 236 -28.13 -5.27 -6.26
CA GLY A 236 -28.46 -6.09 -7.43
C GLY A 236 -28.98 -5.31 -8.66
N LYS A 237 -28.92 -3.98 -8.63
CA LYS A 237 -29.33 -3.11 -9.73
C LYS A 237 -28.16 -2.33 -10.29
N THR A 238 -28.21 -2.04 -11.57
CA THR A 238 -27.27 -1.12 -12.25
C THR A 238 -27.77 0.32 -12.13
N HIS A 239 -26.88 1.20 -11.71
CA HIS A 239 -27.11 2.63 -11.57
C HIS A 239 -26.11 3.40 -12.42
N GLN A 240 -26.52 4.57 -12.90
CA GLN A 240 -25.63 5.53 -13.54
C GLN A 240 -25.71 6.87 -12.79
N VAL A 241 -24.56 7.50 -12.60
CA VAL A 241 -24.44 8.81 -11.96
C VAL A 241 -23.44 9.65 -12.73
N PHE A 242 -23.72 10.94 -12.85
CA PHE A 242 -22.96 11.86 -13.69
C PHE A 242 -22.15 12.85 -12.86
N VAL A 243 -21.04 13.32 -13.42
CA VAL A 243 -20.09 14.22 -12.78
C VAL A 243 -20.03 15.55 -13.53
N ASN A 244 -19.96 16.66 -12.78
CA ASN A 244 -19.78 18.00 -13.36
C ASN A 244 -18.32 18.28 -13.71
N GLN A 245 -17.38 17.82 -12.86
CA GLN A 245 -15.97 18.14 -12.97
C GLN A 245 -15.13 16.91 -13.28
N GLU A 246 -14.80 16.08 -12.26
CA GLU A 246 -13.90 14.95 -12.45
C GLU A 246 -14.38 13.69 -11.72
N VAL A 247 -14.06 12.53 -12.29
CA VAL A 247 -14.04 11.23 -11.61
C VAL A 247 -12.64 10.99 -11.06
N ILE A 248 -12.55 10.56 -9.80
CA ILE A 248 -11.30 10.27 -9.10
C ILE A 248 -11.26 8.78 -8.79
N LEU A 249 -10.37 8.08 -9.46
CA LEU A 249 -10.20 6.63 -9.31
C LEU A 249 -9.21 6.34 -8.20
N SER A 250 -9.68 5.72 -7.10
CA SER A 250 -8.91 5.38 -5.89
C SER A 250 -9.13 3.92 -5.47
N ALA A 251 -9.26 3.02 -6.46
CA ALA A 251 -9.61 1.61 -6.22
C ALA A 251 -8.39 0.73 -5.89
N GLY A 252 -7.17 1.30 -5.85
CA GLY A 252 -5.93 0.62 -5.50
C GLY A 252 -5.25 -0.08 -6.69
N ALA A 253 -4.03 -0.61 -6.44
CA ALA A 253 -3.13 -1.06 -7.49
C ALA A 253 -3.64 -2.22 -8.36
N PHE A 254 -4.66 -2.96 -7.93
CA PHE A 254 -5.25 -4.03 -8.73
C PHE A 254 -6.53 -3.59 -9.45
N ASP A 255 -7.41 -2.86 -8.76
CA ASP A 255 -8.71 -2.53 -9.32
C ASP A 255 -8.74 -1.21 -10.11
N SER A 256 -7.82 -0.26 -9.86
CA SER A 256 -7.71 0.96 -10.68
C SER A 256 -7.35 0.64 -12.13
N PRO A 257 -6.29 -0.12 -12.45
CA PRO A 257 -6.03 -0.51 -13.83
C PRO A 257 -7.12 -1.42 -14.40
N LYS A 258 -7.72 -2.32 -13.59
CA LYS A 258 -8.85 -3.15 -14.01
C LYS A 258 -10.02 -2.30 -14.51
N LEU A 259 -10.42 -1.27 -13.74
CA LEU A 259 -11.54 -0.41 -14.11
C LEU A 259 -11.22 0.45 -15.33
N LEU A 260 -9.98 0.95 -15.48
CA LEU A 260 -9.54 1.63 -16.70
C LEU A 260 -9.71 0.72 -17.93
N MET A 261 -9.21 -0.51 -17.86
CA MET A 261 -9.31 -1.50 -18.95
C MET A 261 -10.77 -1.87 -19.25
N LEU A 262 -11.61 -2.15 -18.24
CA LEU A 262 -13.05 -2.40 -18.43
C LEU A 262 -13.78 -1.23 -19.11
N SER A 263 -13.22 -0.04 -19.01
CA SER A 263 -13.76 1.20 -19.58
C SER A 263 -13.14 1.57 -20.92
N GLY A 264 -12.31 0.68 -21.50
CA GLY A 264 -11.72 0.88 -22.83
C GLY A 264 -10.40 1.68 -22.84
N ILE A 265 -9.75 1.86 -21.68
CA ILE A 265 -8.45 2.56 -21.54
C ILE A 265 -7.37 1.52 -21.26
N GLY A 266 -6.46 1.29 -22.19
CA GLY A 266 -5.40 0.27 -22.05
C GLY A 266 -4.83 -0.16 -23.39
N SER A 267 -4.14 -1.31 -23.44
CA SER A 267 -3.59 -1.89 -24.67
C SER A 267 -4.72 -2.30 -25.64
N PRO A 268 -4.76 -1.77 -26.86
CA PRO A 268 -5.79 -2.12 -27.85
C PRO A 268 -5.87 -3.61 -28.14
N GLU A 269 -4.73 -4.29 -28.26
CA GLU A 269 -4.68 -5.72 -28.52
C GLU A 269 -5.41 -6.52 -27.44
N HIS A 270 -5.13 -6.21 -26.16
CA HIS A 270 -5.76 -6.88 -25.03
C HIS A 270 -7.26 -6.60 -24.93
N LEU A 271 -7.65 -5.34 -25.10
CA LEU A 271 -9.06 -4.92 -25.00
C LEU A 271 -9.90 -5.53 -26.12
N GLN A 272 -9.41 -5.50 -27.36
CA GLN A 272 -10.08 -6.08 -28.53
C GLN A 272 -10.24 -7.60 -28.42
N ALA A 273 -9.23 -8.29 -27.87
CA ALA A 273 -9.30 -9.74 -27.62
C ALA A 273 -10.45 -10.11 -26.65
N LEU A 274 -10.83 -9.18 -25.76
CA LEU A 274 -11.95 -9.34 -24.82
C LEU A 274 -13.27 -8.73 -25.32
N GLY A 275 -13.30 -8.17 -26.55
CA GLY A 275 -14.48 -7.52 -27.11
C GLY A 275 -14.80 -6.15 -26.47
N ILE A 276 -13.83 -5.52 -25.80
CA ILE A 276 -13.98 -4.20 -25.20
C ILE A 276 -13.60 -3.12 -26.22
N PRO A 277 -14.50 -2.16 -26.55
CA PRO A 277 -14.16 -1.05 -27.42
C PRO A 277 -13.03 -0.19 -26.83
N VAL A 278 -12.05 0.16 -27.66
CA VAL A 278 -10.94 1.04 -27.26
C VAL A 278 -11.40 2.48 -27.26
N VAL A 279 -11.28 3.16 -26.10
CA VAL A 279 -11.51 4.60 -25.95
C VAL A 279 -10.18 5.33 -26.08
N VAL A 280 -9.14 4.85 -25.37
CA VAL A 280 -7.78 5.42 -25.43
C VAL A 280 -6.76 4.29 -25.45
N ASP A 281 -5.82 4.36 -26.39
CA ASP A 281 -4.62 3.51 -26.44
C ASP A 281 -3.64 4.00 -25.37
N LEU A 282 -3.54 3.25 -24.27
CA LEU A 282 -2.68 3.58 -23.12
C LEU A 282 -2.03 2.28 -22.59
N PRO A 283 -0.98 1.78 -23.24
CA PRO A 283 -0.44 0.44 -23.01
C PRO A 283 0.19 0.26 -21.61
N GLY A 284 0.51 1.37 -20.92
CA GLY A 284 1.04 1.34 -19.55
C GLY A 284 0.03 0.89 -18.49
N VAL A 285 -1.28 0.92 -18.79
CA VAL A 285 -2.31 0.50 -17.84
C VAL A 285 -2.11 -0.97 -17.44
N GLY A 286 -1.97 -1.21 -16.15
CA GLY A 286 -1.73 -2.53 -15.57
C GLY A 286 -0.28 -3.01 -15.64
N GLN A 287 0.64 -2.26 -16.26
CA GLN A 287 2.07 -2.59 -16.32
C GLN A 287 2.81 -2.03 -15.10
N ASN A 288 4.10 -2.40 -14.96
CA ASN A 288 4.98 -1.91 -13.88
C ASN A 288 4.52 -2.28 -12.46
N LEU A 289 3.75 -3.35 -12.29
CA LEU A 289 3.38 -3.83 -10.96
C LEU A 289 4.64 -4.14 -10.14
N GLN A 290 4.74 -3.55 -8.97
CA GLN A 290 5.80 -3.78 -7.99
C GLN A 290 5.16 -4.12 -6.66
N ASP A 291 5.82 -4.98 -5.89
CA ASP A 291 5.38 -5.33 -4.54
C ASP A 291 6.57 -5.79 -3.72
N HIS A 292 6.57 -5.50 -2.45
CA HIS A 292 7.55 -5.99 -1.50
C HIS A 292 7.34 -7.48 -1.23
N LEU A 293 8.44 -8.23 -1.19
CA LEU A 293 8.42 -9.65 -0.90
C LEU A 293 9.41 -9.99 0.22
N ALA A 294 9.14 -11.06 0.93
CA ALA A 294 9.87 -11.42 2.12
C ALA A 294 9.94 -12.94 2.33
N SER A 295 10.94 -13.39 3.09
CA SER A 295 11.16 -14.82 3.41
C SER A 295 11.50 -14.96 4.89
N PRO A 296 10.68 -15.58 5.73
CA PRO A 296 10.85 -15.55 7.18
C PRO A 296 12.01 -16.42 7.69
N VAL A 297 12.61 -15.99 8.81
CA VAL A 297 13.42 -16.83 9.71
C VAL A 297 12.68 -16.91 11.03
N ALA A 298 12.38 -18.12 11.50
CA ALA A 298 11.53 -18.33 12.66
C ALA A 298 12.18 -19.29 13.67
N HIS A 299 12.07 -18.95 14.95
CA HIS A 299 12.53 -19.76 16.07
C HIS A 299 11.36 -20.08 17.02
N GLN A 300 11.32 -21.31 17.53
CA GLN A 300 10.56 -21.59 18.74
C GLN A 300 11.14 -20.82 19.92
N ALA A 301 10.29 -20.40 20.83
CA ALA A 301 10.74 -19.81 22.09
C ALA A 301 10.87 -20.90 23.17
N THR A 302 11.82 -20.69 24.09
CA THR A 302 12.01 -21.53 25.29
C THR A 302 10.95 -21.29 26.35
N GLN A 303 10.18 -20.23 26.21
CA GLN A 303 9.10 -19.82 27.12
C GLN A 303 7.90 -19.33 26.33
N ASP A 304 6.72 -19.27 26.96
CA ASP A 304 5.49 -18.83 26.32
C ASP A 304 5.52 -17.31 26.08
N LEU A 305 5.41 -16.91 24.83
CA LEU A 305 5.35 -15.52 24.39
C LEU A 305 3.90 -15.18 24.02
N GLN A 306 3.33 -14.22 24.73
CA GLN A 306 1.97 -13.73 24.46
C GLN A 306 2.03 -12.23 24.09
N PRO A 307 1.84 -11.89 22.81
CA PRO A 307 1.76 -10.47 22.42
C PRO A 307 0.52 -9.81 23.04
N ALA A 308 0.65 -8.54 23.40
CA ALA A 308 -0.47 -7.76 23.92
C ALA A 308 -1.57 -7.60 22.85
N VAL A 309 -2.83 -7.44 23.27
CA VAL A 309 -3.96 -7.22 22.35
C VAL A 309 -3.80 -5.93 21.52
N THR A 310 -2.96 -5.00 21.99
CA THR A 310 -2.57 -3.77 21.29
C THR A 310 -1.37 -3.96 20.37
N SER A 311 -0.77 -5.15 20.35
CA SER A 311 0.30 -5.50 19.43
C SER A 311 -0.22 -5.60 17.99
N ASN A 312 0.56 -5.08 17.06
CA ASN A 312 0.32 -5.26 15.63
C ASN A 312 1.07 -6.47 15.05
N ILE A 313 1.63 -7.32 15.90
CA ILE A 313 2.49 -8.47 15.60
C ILE A 313 3.88 -8.04 15.09
N ALA A 314 3.97 -7.19 14.08
CA ALA A 314 5.25 -6.70 13.54
C ALA A 314 5.69 -5.44 14.31
N GLU A 315 6.35 -5.61 15.47
CA GLU A 315 6.56 -4.53 16.44
C GLU A 315 7.88 -3.76 16.25
N ALA A 316 8.92 -4.43 15.73
CA ALA A 316 10.24 -3.84 15.55
C ALA A 316 10.76 -4.04 14.12
N GLY A 317 11.72 -3.22 13.74
CA GLY A 317 12.36 -3.33 12.44
C GLY A 317 13.81 -2.88 12.43
N LEU A 318 14.47 -3.22 11.34
CA LEU A 318 15.82 -2.74 11.01
C LEU A 318 15.86 -2.41 9.53
N PHE A 319 16.19 -1.17 9.18
CA PHE A 319 16.50 -0.77 7.81
C PHE A 319 18.01 -0.79 7.60
N LEU A 320 18.46 -1.48 6.57
CA LEU A 320 19.89 -1.68 6.32
C LEU A 320 20.21 -1.75 4.82
N HIS A 321 21.49 -1.61 4.50
CA HIS A 321 22.04 -1.84 3.19
C HIS A 321 22.76 -3.19 3.16
N THR A 322 22.48 -4.04 2.18
CA THR A 322 23.25 -5.26 1.90
C THR A 322 24.40 -4.98 0.94
N GLU A 323 24.35 -3.85 0.24
CA GLU A 323 25.37 -3.36 -0.67
C GLU A 323 26.10 -2.13 -0.09
N SER A 324 27.28 -1.82 -0.63
CA SER A 324 28.12 -0.70 -0.15
C SER A 324 27.64 0.69 -0.58
N ASN A 325 26.58 0.81 -1.36
CA ASN A 325 26.06 2.10 -1.81
C ASN A 325 25.16 2.72 -0.74
N LEU A 326 25.77 3.46 0.18
CA LEU A 326 25.07 4.16 1.26
C LEU A 326 24.34 5.45 0.81
N ASP A 327 24.54 5.89 -0.42
CA ASP A 327 23.81 7.05 -0.98
C ASP A 327 22.42 6.67 -1.51
N ALA A 328 22.14 5.39 -1.70
CA ALA A 328 20.81 4.88 -2.04
C ALA A 328 19.93 4.78 -0.79
N ALA A 329 18.63 4.52 -0.96
CA ALA A 329 17.78 4.11 0.13
C ALA A 329 18.12 2.69 0.62
N PRO A 330 17.86 2.32 1.88
CA PRO A 330 18.05 0.96 2.38
C PRO A 330 17.37 -0.08 1.48
N ASP A 331 18.09 -1.11 1.09
CA ASP A 331 17.58 -2.14 0.19
C ASP A 331 16.81 -3.27 0.90
N ILE A 332 17.02 -3.43 2.22
CA ILE A 332 16.33 -4.41 3.05
C ILE A 332 15.71 -3.74 4.28
N GLN A 333 14.48 -4.13 4.57
CA GLN A 333 13.79 -3.93 5.85
C GLN A 333 13.61 -5.28 6.53
N LEU A 334 14.08 -5.43 7.77
CA LEU A 334 13.73 -6.58 8.60
C LEU A 334 12.48 -6.24 9.42
N PHE A 335 11.43 -7.03 9.29
CA PHE A 335 10.30 -7.02 10.22
C PHE A 335 10.57 -8.03 11.32
N PHE A 336 10.31 -7.66 12.56
CA PHE A 336 10.37 -8.57 13.70
C PHE A 336 9.03 -8.64 14.41
N GLY A 337 8.60 -9.87 14.76
CA GLY A 337 7.38 -10.12 15.52
C GLY A 337 7.55 -11.17 16.61
N PRO A 338 6.89 -10.99 17.78
CA PRO A 338 6.94 -11.91 18.93
C PRO A 338 5.99 -13.10 18.74
N VAL A 339 5.89 -13.62 17.53
CA VAL A 339 5.04 -14.76 17.16
C VAL A 339 5.81 -15.74 16.28
N LEU A 340 5.50 -17.02 16.37
CA LEU A 340 6.07 -18.05 15.51
C LEU A 340 5.44 -17.96 14.11
N TRP A 341 5.93 -16.99 13.32
CA TRP A 341 5.50 -16.80 11.94
C TRP A 341 6.40 -17.63 11.02
N ALA A 342 5.96 -18.84 10.69
CA ALA A 342 6.67 -19.74 9.80
C ALA A 342 5.80 -20.13 8.60
N PRO A 343 6.40 -20.39 7.42
CA PRO A 343 5.65 -20.91 6.28
C PRO A 343 4.93 -22.22 6.62
N PRO A 344 3.81 -22.56 5.97
CA PRO A 344 3.00 -23.74 6.34
C PRO A 344 3.79 -25.05 6.42
N ALA A 345 4.78 -25.26 5.53
CA ALA A 345 5.63 -26.46 5.54
C ALA A 345 6.52 -26.56 6.79
N TYR A 346 6.81 -25.44 7.43
CA TYR A 346 7.70 -25.29 8.59
C TYR A 346 6.93 -25.04 9.89
N ALA A 347 5.60 -24.91 9.82
CA ALA A 347 4.79 -24.59 10.99
C ALA A 347 4.93 -25.64 12.09
N ARG A 348 5.11 -25.18 13.33
CA ARG A 348 5.18 -26.01 14.54
C ARG A 348 4.24 -25.43 15.59
N PRO A 349 3.67 -26.27 16.48
CA PRO A 349 2.91 -25.77 17.63
C PRO A 349 3.84 -25.10 18.64
N GLY A 350 3.30 -24.15 19.39
CA GLY A 350 3.99 -23.45 20.47
C GLY A 350 4.22 -21.97 20.17
N SER A 351 4.89 -21.30 21.09
CA SER A 351 5.28 -19.90 21.00
C SER A 351 6.63 -19.75 20.31
N GLY A 352 6.85 -18.58 19.71
CA GLY A 352 8.11 -18.28 19.07
C GLY A 352 8.20 -16.84 18.64
N PHE A 353 9.23 -16.53 17.90
CA PHE A 353 9.45 -15.24 17.28
C PHE A 353 9.99 -15.42 15.88
N ALA A 354 9.77 -14.45 15.05
CA ALA A 354 10.25 -14.47 13.68
C ALA A 354 10.74 -13.09 13.24
N SER A 355 11.68 -13.09 12.31
CA SER A 355 12.02 -11.90 11.54
C SER A 355 12.03 -12.23 10.07
N THR A 356 11.71 -11.24 9.25
CA THR A 356 11.50 -11.46 7.83
C THR A 356 12.24 -10.37 7.06
N PRO A 357 13.28 -10.72 6.27
CA PRO A 357 13.90 -9.76 5.37
C PRO A 357 12.92 -9.44 4.26
N CYS A 358 12.63 -8.17 4.10
CA CYS A 358 11.76 -7.61 3.08
C CYS A 358 12.62 -6.80 2.10
N LEU A 359 12.51 -7.12 0.82
CA LEU A 359 13.21 -6.41 -0.23
C LEU A 359 12.48 -5.09 -0.55
N ASN A 360 13.14 -3.95 -0.28
CA ASN A 360 12.52 -2.62 -0.44
C ASN A 360 12.42 -2.16 -1.90
N HIS A 361 13.38 -2.54 -2.74
CA HIS A 361 13.43 -2.12 -4.15
C HIS A 361 13.63 -3.34 -5.04
N PRO A 362 12.56 -4.16 -5.27
CA PRO A 362 12.65 -5.30 -6.16
C PRO A 362 12.92 -4.83 -7.60
N GLU A 363 13.79 -5.55 -8.32
CA GLU A 363 14.01 -5.34 -9.75
C GLU A 363 12.93 -6.02 -10.59
N SER A 364 12.34 -7.09 -10.06
CA SER A 364 11.24 -7.82 -10.68
C SER A 364 10.05 -6.90 -10.95
N ARG A 365 9.43 -7.05 -12.13
CA ARG A 365 8.25 -6.26 -12.54
C ARG A 365 7.13 -7.18 -12.98
N GLY A 366 5.95 -6.88 -12.49
CA GLY A 366 4.74 -7.61 -12.78
C GLY A 366 3.72 -6.82 -13.60
N SER A 367 2.53 -7.39 -13.70
CA SER A 367 1.40 -6.78 -14.42
C SER A 367 0.07 -7.18 -13.83
N VAL A 368 -0.93 -6.35 -14.10
CA VAL A 368 -2.36 -6.61 -13.89
C VAL A 368 -3.05 -6.53 -15.24
N SER A 369 -3.89 -7.53 -15.57
CA SER A 369 -4.69 -7.50 -16.79
C SER A 369 -6.10 -8.04 -16.55
N LEU A 370 -7.00 -7.86 -17.51
CA LEU A 370 -8.35 -8.41 -17.40
C LEU A 370 -8.35 -9.91 -17.66
N ARG A 371 -9.15 -10.64 -16.91
CA ARG A 371 -9.49 -12.05 -17.20
C ARG A 371 -10.60 -12.16 -18.24
N SER A 372 -11.53 -11.26 -18.20
CA SER A 372 -12.67 -11.14 -19.12
C SER A 372 -13.24 -9.72 -19.10
N ALA A 373 -14.26 -9.45 -19.88
CA ALA A 373 -15.02 -8.19 -19.85
C ALA A 373 -16.00 -8.09 -18.66
N SER A 374 -16.09 -9.10 -17.79
CA SER A 374 -16.96 -9.08 -16.61
C SER A 374 -16.31 -8.30 -15.47
N PRO A 375 -16.97 -7.27 -14.88
CA PRO A 375 -16.45 -6.54 -13.73
C PRO A 375 -16.35 -7.39 -12.46
N ASN A 376 -17.07 -8.53 -12.39
CA ASN A 376 -17.07 -9.43 -11.24
C ASN A 376 -15.88 -10.39 -11.24
N ASP A 377 -15.20 -10.57 -12.36
CA ASP A 377 -14.05 -11.46 -12.43
C ASP A 377 -12.82 -10.81 -11.78
N SER A 378 -12.08 -11.62 -11.03
CA SER A 378 -10.79 -11.18 -10.48
C SER A 378 -9.81 -10.85 -11.62
N PRO A 379 -8.98 -9.81 -11.46
CA PRO A 379 -7.94 -9.52 -12.43
C PRO A 379 -6.93 -10.67 -12.51
N VAL A 380 -6.22 -10.74 -13.62
CA VAL A 380 -5.03 -11.58 -13.78
C VAL A 380 -3.86 -10.81 -13.19
N ILE A 381 -3.28 -11.32 -12.11
CA ILE A 381 -2.18 -10.70 -11.38
C ILE A 381 -0.93 -11.57 -11.58
N ARG A 382 0.15 -10.98 -12.07
CA ARG A 382 1.48 -11.58 -12.19
C ARG A 382 2.48 -10.64 -11.55
N LEU A 383 3.14 -11.10 -10.51
CA LEU A 383 4.14 -10.31 -9.78
C LEU A 383 5.55 -10.55 -10.31
N ASN A 384 5.78 -11.71 -10.98
CA ASN A 384 7.09 -12.16 -11.45
C ASN A 384 8.15 -12.14 -10.33
N TYR A 385 7.76 -12.49 -9.11
CA TYR A 385 8.64 -12.51 -7.94
C TYR A 385 9.90 -13.32 -8.20
N LEU A 386 11.04 -12.77 -7.81
CA LEU A 386 12.36 -13.40 -7.93
C LEU A 386 12.76 -13.72 -9.39
N GLN A 387 12.23 -12.97 -10.36
CA GLN A 387 12.72 -13.00 -11.74
C GLN A 387 14.18 -12.52 -11.81
N SER A 388 14.53 -11.50 -11.00
CA SER A 388 15.90 -11.03 -10.85
C SER A 388 16.65 -11.88 -9.82
N GLU A 389 17.86 -12.33 -10.17
CA GLU A 389 18.75 -13.05 -9.26
C GLU A 389 19.29 -12.13 -8.13
N SER A 390 19.43 -10.82 -8.40
CA SER A 390 19.78 -9.80 -7.41
C SER A 390 18.78 -9.79 -6.26
N ASP A 391 17.47 -9.89 -6.55
CA ASP A 391 16.39 -9.94 -5.55
C ASP A 391 16.58 -11.15 -4.61
N VAL A 392 16.96 -12.32 -5.15
CA VAL A 392 17.20 -13.53 -4.37
C VAL A 392 18.42 -13.36 -3.45
N GLN A 393 19.52 -12.82 -3.97
CA GLN A 393 20.77 -12.65 -3.22
C GLN A 393 20.59 -11.69 -2.05
N LYS A 394 19.86 -10.59 -2.23
CA LYS A 394 19.55 -9.64 -1.16
C LYS A 394 18.71 -10.28 -0.03
N LEU A 395 17.71 -11.10 -0.38
CA LEU A 395 16.95 -11.85 0.63
C LEU A 395 17.80 -12.87 1.37
N VAL A 396 18.70 -13.59 0.68
CA VAL A 396 19.66 -14.51 1.32
C VAL A 396 20.58 -13.76 2.29
N ALA A 397 21.08 -12.58 1.90
CA ALA A 397 21.89 -11.74 2.80
C ALA A 397 21.09 -11.33 4.04
N GLY A 398 19.82 -10.93 3.86
CA GLY A 398 18.92 -10.62 4.97
C GLY A 398 18.67 -11.79 5.92
N ILE A 399 18.47 -13.01 5.41
CA ILE A 399 18.36 -14.24 6.24
C ILE A 399 19.62 -14.45 7.08
N LYS A 400 20.81 -14.30 6.49
CA LYS A 400 22.09 -14.45 7.22
C LYS A 400 22.22 -13.42 8.35
N ILE A 401 21.80 -12.17 8.11
CA ILE A 401 21.80 -11.10 9.13
C ILE A 401 20.82 -11.45 10.26
N ILE A 402 19.61 -11.90 9.96
CA ILE A 402 18.64 -12.31 10.99
C ILE A 402 19.19 -13.44 11.85
N ARG A 403 19.84 -14.44 11.25
CA ARG A 403 20.48 -15.51 12.02
C ARG A 403 21.57 -14.99 12.96
N GLN A 404 22.37 -14.00 12.54
CA GLN A 404 23.35 -13.37 13.42
C GLN A 404 22.67 -12.64 14.59
N LEU A 405 21.58 -11.89 14.32
CA LEU A 405 20.78 -11.21 15.35
C LEU A 405 20.23 -12.21 16.36
N PHE A 406 19.60 -13.28 15.89
CA PHE A 406 19.00 -14.29 16.76
C PHE A 406 20.03 -15.14 17.52
N ASN A 407 21.25 -15.29 17.00
CA ASN A 407 22.34 -15.98 17.67
C ASN A 407 23.12 -15.09 18.66
N SER A 408 22.76 -13.82 18.81
CA SER A 408 23.34 -12.93 19.80
C SER A 408 22.88 -13.28 21.22
N ASN A 409 23.66 -12.84 22.23
CA ASN A 409 23.34 -13.05 23.65
C ASN A 409 22.00 -12.43 24.08
N ALA A 410 21.48 -11.43 23.32
CA ALA A 410 20.21 -10.81 23.60
C ALA A 410 19.02 -11.79 23.53
N PHE A 411 19.15 -12.86 22.78
CA PHE A 411 18.11 -13.88 22.61
C PHE A 411 18.35 -15.18 23.40
N ASP A 412 19.46 -15.32 24.15
CA ASP A 412 19.79 -16.57 24.85
C ASP A 412 18.67 -17.09 25.76
N GLU A 413 17.95 -16.18 26.42
CA GLU A 413 16.81 -16.50 27.30
C GLU A 413 15.60 -17.03 26.52
N PHE A 414 15.43 -16.62 25.26
CA PHE A 414 14.22 -16.89 24.47
C PHE A 414 14.44 -17.89 23.33
N ARG A 415 15.68 -18.04 22.86
CA ARG A 415 16.00 -18.78 21.65
C ARG A 415 15.89 -20.29 21.84
N GLY A 416 14.90 -20.89 21.19
CA GLY A 416 14.79 -22.33 20.98
C GLY A 416 15.30 -22.75 19.61
N GLU A 417 14.72 -23.82 19.05
CA GLU A 417 15.08 -24.37 17.74
C GLU A 417 14.73 -23.39 16.61
N GLU A 418 15.63 -23.25 15.62
CA GLU A 418 15.30 -22.59 14.35
C GLU A 418 14.42 -23.54 13.52
N VAL A 419 13.16 -23.16 13.32
CA VAL A 419 12.18 -24.00 12.60
C VAL A 419 12.10 -23.66 11.11
N ALA A 420 12.46 -22.44 10.73
CA ALA A 420 12.50 -21.97 9.34
C ALA A 420 13.68 -21.00 9.13
N PRO A 421 14.52 -21.22 8.14
CA PRO A 421 14.61 -22.37 7.21
C PRO A 421 15.04 -23.70 7.86
N GLY A 422 15.53 -23.69 9.11
CA GLY A 422 16.14 -24.82 9.80
C GLY A 422 17.67 -24.74 9.80
N ALA A 423 18.28 -25.12 10.92
CA ALA A 423 19.71 -24.95 11.19
C ALA A 423 20.62 -25.63 10.15
N ASP A 424 20.15 -26.68 9.49
CA ASP A 424 20.90 -27.44 8.48
C ASP A 424 20.95 -26.75 7.10
N VAL A 425 20.11 -25.74 6.84
CA VAL A 425 20.06 -24.98 5.58
C VAL A 425 21.10 -23.87 5.63
N THR A 426 22.36 -24.15 5.29
CA THR A 426 23.50 -23.25 5.50
C THR A 426 24.16 -22.74 4.24
N SER A 427 24.15 -23.50 3.12
CA SER A 427 24.77 -23.05 1.87
C SER A 427 23.92 -21.99 1.17
N ASP A 428 24.55 -21.16 0.35
CA ASP A 428 23.86 -20.12 -0.40
C ASP A 428 22.83 -20.71 -1.36
N GLU A 429 23.15 -21.83 -2.00
CA GLU A 429 22.23 -22.54 -2.90
C GLU A 429 21.00 -23.06 -2.13
N ALA A 430 21.20 -23.59 -0.92
CA ALA A 430 20.10 -24.07 -0.08
C ALA A 430 19.21 -22.91 0.41
N LEU A 431 19.82 -21.76 0.77
CA LEU A 431 19.08 -20.55 1.13
C LEU A 431 18.33 -19.94 -0.05
N GLN A 432 18.91 -19.94 -1.26
CA GLN A 432 18.22 -19.50 -2.48
C GLN A 432 17.03 -20.40 -2.79
N ALA A 433 17.19 -21.73 -2.66
CA ALA A 433 16.08 -22.67 -2.82
C ALA A 433 14.96 -22.41 -1.80
N TYR A 434 15.32 -22.20 -0.53
CA TYR A 434 14.39 -21.83 0.53
C TYR A 434 13.65 -20.52 0.21
N VAL A 435 14.35 -19.47 -0.19
CA VAL A 435 13.74 -18.18 -0.58
C VAL A 435 12.70 -18.40 -1.68
N ARG A 436 13.01 -19.16 -2.73
CA ARG A 436 12.07 -19.46 -3.83
C ARG A 436 10.89 -20.31 -3.38
N GLU A 437 11.08 -21.19 -2.40
CA GLU A 437 10.03 -22.03 -1.84
C GLU A 437 9.04 -21.23 -0.99
N VAL A 438 9.50 -20.26 -0.19
CA VAL A 438 8.70 -19.67 0.87
C VAL A 438 8.39 -18.19 0.70
N CYS A 439 9.07 -17.47 -0.21
CA CYS A 439 8.83 -16.03 -0.32
C CYS A 439 7.35 -15.72 -0.54
N ASP A 440 6.91 -14.65 0.07
CA ASP A 440 5.52 -14.22 0.05
C ASP A 440 5.45 -12.70 -0.01
N THR A 441 4.28 -12.16 -0.35
CA THR A 441 4.02 -10.73 -0.33
C THR A 441 4.04 -10.19 1.10
N VAL A 442 4.42 -8.92 1.26
CA VAL A 442 4.10 -8.13 2.46
C VAL A 442 3.01 -7.09 2.19
N TYR A 443 2.24 -7.32 1.11
CA TYR A 443 0.96 -6.67 0.80
C TYR A 443 1.05 -5.21 0.35
N HIS A 444 2.10 -4.85 -0.38
CA HIS A 444 2.40 -3.48 -0.82
C HIS A 444 2.34 -3.27 -2.35
N PRO A 445 1.34 -3.80 -3.11
CA PRO A 445 1.32 -3.64 -4.56
C PRO A 445 1.14 -2.17 -4.96
N VAL A 446 1.94 -1.73 -5.94
CA VAL A 446 1.96 -0.35 -6.48
C VAL A 446 2.27 -0.34 -7.98
N GLY A 447 2.18 0.83 -8.61
CA GLY A 447 2.85 1.12 -9.88
C GLY A 447 2.06 0.84 -11.15
N THR A 448 0.87 0.27 -11.08
CA THR A 448 0.08 -0.22 -12.22
C THR A 448 -0.64 0.86 -13.04
N CYS A 449 -0.62 2.11 -12.57
CA CYS A 449 -1.06 3.31 -13.28
C CYS A 449 -0.01 4.40 -13.10
N LYS A 450 1.29 4.06 -13.30
CA LYS A 450 2.41 4.91 -12.91
C LYS A 450 2.32 6.32 -13.46
N MET A 451 2.67 7.31 -12.64
CA MET A 451 2.90 8.67 -13.11
C MET A 451 4.23 8.79 -13.83
N GLY A 452 4.31 9.69 -14.79
CA GLY A 452 5.53 9.93 -15.55
C GLY A 452 5.28 10.70 -16.81
N THR A 453 6.38 10.86 -17.61
CA THR A 453 6.36 11.52 -18.91
C THR A 453 6.81 10.60 -20.05
N ASP A 454 7.14 9.35 -19.74
CA ASP A 454 7.53 8.32 -20.70
C ASP A 454 6.30 7.66 -21.36
N PRO A 455 6.47 6.94 -22.49
CA PRO A 455 5.36 6.32 -23.22
C PRO A 455 4.53 5.28 -22.46
N MET A 456 5.06 4.77 -21.33
CA MET A 456 4.37 3.83 -20.45
C MET A 456 3.74 4.51 -19.23
N ALA A 457 3.78 5.83 -19.13
CA ALA A 457 3.08 6.57 -18.09
C ALA A 457 1.57 6.53 -18.33
N VAL A 458 0.82 6.32 -17.26
CA VAL A 458 -0.67 6.27 -17.30
C VAL A 458 -1.24 7.63 -16.89
N VAL A 459 -0.60 8.29 -15.93
CA VAL A 459 -1.01 9.62 -15.47
C VAL A 459 0.16 10.60 -15.54
N ASP A 460 -0.19 11.87 -15.71
CA ASP A 460 0.76 12.98 -15.63
C ASP A 460 1.12 13.31 -14.16
N PRO A 461 2.08 14.25 -13.91
CA PRO A 461 2.44 14.65 -12.54
C PRO A 461 1.30 15.29 -11.73
N GLU A 462 0.23 15.75 -12.35
CA GLU A 462 -1.00 16.19 -11.71
C GLU A 462 -2.03 15.06 -11.55
N LEU A 463 -1.63 13.81 -11.83
CA LEU A 463 -2.41 12.58 -11.70
C LEU A 463 -3.59 12.45 -12.68
N ARG A 464 -3.64 13.24 -13.76
CA ARG A 464 -4.64 13.14 -14.82
C ARG A 464 -4.29 11.99 -15.76
N VAL A 465 -5.29 11.21 -16.13
CA VAL A 465 -5.10 10.08 -17.07
C VAL A 465 -4.82 10.63 -18.48
N TYR A 466 -3.74 10.19 -19.09
CA TYR A 466 -3.37 10.61 -20.45
C TYR A 466 -4.45 10.27 -21.49
N GLY A 467 -4.77 11.25 -22.33
CA GLY A 467 -5.76 11.09 -23.40
C GLY A 467 -7.23 11.11 -22.94
N VAL A 468 -7.50 11.37 -21.64
CA VAL A 468 -8.84 11.41 -21.06
C VAL A 468 -9.03 12.70 -20.28
N ASP A 469 -10.12 13.42 -20.54
CA ASP A 469 -10.52 14.58 -19.77
C ASP A 469 -11.42 14.18 -18.59
N GLY A 470 -11.29 14.87 -17.46
CA GLY A 470 -12.16 14.69 -16.29
C GLY A 470 -11.93 13.38 -15.53
N LEU A 471 -10.72 12.81 -15.61
CA LEU A 471 -10.34 11.58 -14.89
C LEU A 471 -8.95 11.69 -14.28
N ARG A 472 -8.85 11.34 -12.99
CA ARG A 472 -7.56 11.15 -12.28
C ARG A 472 -7.48 9.78 -11.64
N VAL A 473 -6.26 9.27 -11.46
CA VAL A 473 -5.98 8.13 -10.58
C VAL A 473 -5.26 8.64 -9.34
N VAL A 474 -5.80 8.30 -8.17
CA VAL A 474 -5.29 8.80 -6.88
C VAL A 474 -5.22 7.65 -5.87
N ASP A 475 -4.21 6.81 -5.99
CA ASP A 475 -3.89 5.73 -5.06
C ASP A 475 -2.44 5.23 -5.28
N ALA A 476 -2.08 4.10 -4.67
CA ALA A 476 -0.74 3.54 -4.78
C ALA A 476 -0.35 3.12 -6.21
N SER A 477 -1.31 2.94 -7.13
CA SER A 477 -1.01 2.57 -8.52
C SER A 477 -0.21 3.62 -9.28
N ILE A 478 -0.23 4.89 -8.82
CA ILE A 478 0.48 5.98 -9.51
C ILE A 478 1.99 5.99 -9.25
N MET A 479 2.48 5.28 -8.24
CA MET A 479 3.89 5.27 -7.87
C MET A 479 4.75 4.77 -9.04
N PRO A 480 5.73 5.53 -9.55
CA PRO A 480 6.60 5.03 -10.61
C PRO A 480 7.53 3.92 -10.11
N ASN A 481 8.06 4.09 -8.91
CA ASN A 481 8.78 3.09 -8.14
C ASN A 481 8.18 2.97 -6.74
N ILE A 482 8.22 1.75 -6.18
CA ILE A 482 7.77 1.46 -4.83
C ILE A 482 8.65 2.21 -3.81
N THR A 483 8.04 2.70 -2.73
CA THR A 483 8.75 3.41 -1.65
C THR A 483 9.37 2.41 -0.66
N THR A 484 10.46 2.80 -0.02
CA THR A 484 11.12 2.04 1.04
C THR A 484 10.18 1.82 2.23
N GLY A 485 9.82 0.56 2.49
CA GLY A 485 8.92 0.18 3.59
C GLY A 485 7.44 0.25 3.25
N ASN A 486 6.58 0.39 4.25
CA ASN A 486 5.14 0.25 4.13
C ASN A 486 4.48 1.37 3.29
N THR A 487 3.55 1.02 2.42
CA THR A 487 2.99 1.92 1.39
C THR A 487 1.73 2.69 1.80
N ASN A 488 1.20 2.48 3.02
CA ASN A 488 -0.04 3.14 3.44
C ASN A 488 0.12 4.66 3.66
N ALA A 489 1.17 5.09 4.38
CA ALA A 489 1.42 6.51 4.60
C ALA A 489 1.73 7.27 3.30
N PRO A 490 2.55 6.75 2.35
CA PRO A 490 2.69 7.35 1.02
C PRO A 490 1.36 7.47 0.27
N THR A 491 0.48 6.46 0.35
CA THR A 491 -0.84 6.52 -0.30
C THR A 491 -1.74 7.60 0.31
N ILE A 492 -1.70 7.81 1.62
CA ILE A 492 -2.39 8.92 2.29
C ILE A 492 -1.82 10.27 1.83
N MET A 493 -0.49 10.39 1.73
CA MET A 493 0.18 11.58 1.21
C MET A 493 -0.24 11.89 -0.23
N ILE A 494 -0.34 10.88 -1.10
CA ILE A 494 -0.85 11.02 -2.46
C ILE A 494 -2.27 11.59 -2.44
N GLY A 495 -3.15 11.12 -1.55
CA GLY A 495 -4.50 11.65 -1.38
C GLY A 495 -4.53 13.12 -0.95
N GLU A 496 -3.68 13.52 0.01
CA GLU A 496 -3.55 14.91 0.46
C GLU A 496 -3.09 15.84 -0.66
N LYS A 497 -2.05 15.43 -1.39
CA LYS A 497 -1.50 16.21 -2.51
C LYS A 497 -2.48 16.29 -3.66
N ALA A 498 -3.13 15.18 -4.02
CA ALA A 498 -4.14 15.14 -5.08
C ALA A 498 -5.30 16.09 -4.80
N ALA A 499 -5.77 16.15 -3.56
CA ALA A 499 -6.85 17.08 -3.19
C ALA A 499 -6.45 18.55 -3.43
N ASP A 500 -5.21 18.93 -3.14
CA ASP A 500 -4.72 20.29 -3.41
C ASP A 500 -4.55 20.54 -4.92
N LEU A 501 -4.09 19.55 -5.70
CA LEU A 501 -4.00 19.63 -7.17
C LEU A 501 -5.40 19.80 -7.80
N ILE A 502 -6.40 19.07 -7.33
CA ILE A 502 -7.78 19.16 -7.80
C ILE A 502 -8.36 20.55 -7.49
N LYS A 503 -8.23 21.04 -6.25
CA LYS A 503 -8.70 22.35 -5.83
C LYS A 503 -8.03 23.52 -6.58
N ALA A 504 -6.77 23.35 -6.99
CA ALA A 504 -6.05 24.37 -7.76
C ALA A 504 -6.67 24.60 -9.15
N VAL A 505 -7.10 23.54 -9.83
CA VAL A 505 -7.76 23.63 -11.15
C VAL A 505 -9.16 24.27 -11.04
N ALA A 506 -9.93 23.90 -10.02
CA ALA A 506 -11.28 24.44 -9.81
C ALA A 506 -11.30 25.96 -9.54
N ARG A 507 -10.20 26.53 -9.04
CA ARG A 507 -10.05 27.96 -8.74
C ARG A 507 -9.67 28.82 -9.95
N VAL A 508 -9.25 28.23 -11.06
CA VAL A 508 -8.98 28.98 -12.30
C VAL A 508 -10.31 29.24 -13.00
N PRO A 509 -10.81 30.50 -13.07
CA PRO A 509 -12.04 30.78 -13.80
C PRO A 509 -11.88 30.32 -15.26
N GLN A 510 -12.80 29.48 -15.74
CA GLN A 510 -12.89 29.22 -17.18
C GLN A 510 -13.08 30.58 -17.86
N GLN A 511 -12.06 31.09 -18.51
CA GLN A 511 -12.21 32.25 -19.39
C GLN A 511 -13.23 31.85 -20.45
N ALA A 512 -14.41 32.43 -20.36
CA ALA A 512 -15.43 32.28 -21.37
C ALA A 512 -14.79 32.56 -22.74
N SER A 513 -14.73 31.56 -23.59
CA SER A 513 -14.38 31.74 -24.99
C SER A 513 -15.46 32.64 -25.61
N VAL A 514 -15.19 33.93 -25.65
CA VAL A 514 -15.98 34.87 -26.42
C VAL A 514 -15.74 34.51 -27.88
N ILE A 515 -16.64 33.72 -28.44
CA ILE A 515 -16.75 33.56 -29.87
C ILE A 515 -17.26 34.90 -30.38
N SER A 516 -16.34 35.74 -30.87
CA SER A 516 -16.73 36.90 -31.66
C SER A 516 -17.32 36.40 -32.96
N SER A 517 -18.62 36.65 -33.09
CA SER A 517 -19.39 36.51 -34.33
C SER A 517 -18.84 37.32 -35.49
#